data_990c5ec4fb5d7d70315d35907b220804
#
_entry.id   990c5ec4fb5d7d70315d35907b220804
#
_cell.length_a   1.000
_cell.length_b   1.000
_cell.length_c   1.000
_cell.angle_alpha   90.00
_cell.angle_beta   90.00
_cell.angle_gamma   90.00
#
_symmetry.space_group_name_H-M   'P 1'
#
loop_
_entity.id
_entity.type
_entity.pdbx_description
1 polymer ?
#
loop_
_entity_poly.entity_id
_entity_poly.type
_entity_poly.pdbx_seq_one_letter_code
_entity_poly.pdbx_strand_id
1 'polypeptide(L)'
;MKTAIINIGQIVSGNIQATLTAGDAILREGENLTKVGQISEKDIEDSDVIIDAGGAVAIPGLIDSHVHITFGDFTPRQNTVGYLQSYLNGGVTTSISASEVHVPGRPKDPDGVKALAVAAKKCFENYRPGGMRVHAGSLILEPGMTIADYQDVLSKGVWLAKAGFGAVKSASDYIPMVSEAKKAGLFTTLHTGGASIPGSFPITGEDLININPHVSFHINGGPVSMEDKYFEIVARDTEIAMQVCTAGNLRTTILCAEMARKHDAFERFLIATDTPTGSGIMPLGLIYTISQIASLADFDVPALIAAATGNVAKCYGLNSGFLKAGCDADVVLIDAPLGGTQNDALAALKNGDPCAIGRNNCRRAKICWQE
;
A
#
# COMPACT_ATOMS: atom_id res chain seq x y z
N MET A 1 -4.44 22.67 15.20
CA MET A 1 -3.98 23.43 14.02
C MET A 1 -4.95 23.19 12.88
N LYS A 2 -5.49 24.26 12.33
CA LYS A 2 -6.43 24.25 11.20
C LYS A 2 -5.67 24.65 9.93
N THR A 3 -5.81 23.89 8.85
CA THR A 3 -5.13 24.17 7.58
C THR A 3 -6.10 24.11 6.43
N ALA A 4 -6.09 25.15 5.60
CA ALA A 4 -6.80 25.20 4.34
C ALA A 4 -5.84 24.96 3.16
N ILE A 5 -6.22 24.07 2.24
CA ILE A 5 -5.58 23.89 0.94
C ILE A 5 -6.56 24.45 -0.08
N ILE A 6 -6.14 25.40 -0.89
CA ILE A 6 -6.97 26.14 -1.85
C ILE A 6 -6.39 26.10 -3.25
N ASN A 7 -7.17 26.50 -4.23
CA ASN A 7 -6.76 26.53 -5.65
C ASN A 7 -6.28 25.15 -6.15
N ILE A 8 -6.96 24.09 -5.74
CA ILE A 8 -6.70 22.72 -6.21
C ILE A 8 -7.33 22.57 -7.60
N GLY A 9 -6.56 22.07 -8.57
CA GLY A 9 -7.06 21.86 -9.93
C GLY A 9 -8.07 20.74 -10.02
N GLN A 10 -7.78 19.59 -9.41
CA GLN A 10 -8.66 18.43 -9.33
C GLN A 10 -8.47 17.73 -7.99
N ILE A 11 -9.52 17.14 -7.45
CA ILE A 11 -9.48 16.34 -6.21
C ILE A 11 -9.82 14.89 -6.55
N VAL A 12 -8.84 14.00 -6.45
CA VAL A 12 -9.05 12.55 -6.55
C VAL A 12 -9.47 12.03 -5.18
N SER A 13 -10.64 11.41 -5.10
CA SER A 13 -11.25 11.04 -3.81
C SER A 13 -10.60 9.84 -3.12
N GLY A 14 -9.95 8.94 -3.88
CA GLY A 14 -9.55 7.60 -3.45
C GLY A 14 -10.69 6.55 -3.48
N ASN A 15 -11.91 6.96 -3.75
CA ASN A 15 -13.05 6.05 -3.84
C ASN A 15 -13.27 5.58 -5.29
N ILE A 16 -13.15 4.29 -5.54
CA ILE A 16 -13.31 3.72 -6.88
C ILE A 16 -14.71 3.93 -7.48
N GLN A 17 -15.74 4.08 -6.66
CA GLN A 17 -17.12 4.30 -7.11
C GLN A 17 -17.40 5.78 -7.48
N ALA A 18 -16.56 6.70 -7.01
CA ALA A 18 -16.68 8.13 -7.28
C ALA A 18 -15.27 8.74 -7.20
N THR A 19 -14.49 8.53 -8.25
CA THR A 19 -13.03 8.78 -8.26
C THR A 19 -12.64 10.25 -8.12
N LEU A 20 -13.53 11.18 -8.47
CA LEU A 20 -13.30 12.63 -8.35
C LEU A 20 -14.30 13.26 -7.39
N THR A 21 -13.85 14.30 -6.67
CA THR A 21 -14.68 15.16 -5.82
C THR A 21 -14.76 16.56 -6.45
N ALA A 22 -15.97 17.11 -6.57
CA ALA A 22 -16.17 18.45 -7.08
C ALA A 22 -15.67 19.51 -6.10
N GLY A 23 -15.04 20.57 -6.62
CA GLY A 23 -14.52 21.69 -5.86
C GLY A 23 -12.99 21.78 -5.93
N ASP A 24 -12.41 22.75 -5.22
CA ASP A 24 -11.04 23.19 -5.37
C ASP A 24 -10.33 23.42 -4.02
N ALA A 25 -10.91 22.94 -2.91
CA ALA A 25 -10.37 23.17 -1.59
C ALA A 25 -10.53 21.98 -0.63
N ILE A 26 -9.64 21.92 0.36
CA ILE A 26 -9.65 20.94 1.45
C ILE A 26 -9.36 21.67 2.76
N LEU A 27 -10.10 21.31 3.82
CA LEU A 27 -9.89 21.79 5.17
C LEU A 27 -9.58 20.62 6.09
N ARG A 28 -8.55 20.76 6.91
CA ARG A 28 -8.26 19.83 7.99
C ARG A 28 -8.22 20.54 9.36
N GLU A 29 -8.57 19.82 10.39
CA GLU A 29 -8.37 20.20 11.78
C GLU A 29 -7.72 19.06 12.56
N GLY A 30 -6.60 19.32 13.21
CA GLY A 30 -5.81 18.28 13.84
C GLY A 30 -5.34 17.23 12.81
N GLU A 31 -5.60 15.95 13.06
CA GLU A 31 -5.20 14.85 12.18
C GLU A 31 -6.26 14.47 11.13
N ASN A 32 -7.44 15.12 11.12
CA ASN A 32 -8.55 14.70 10.28
C ASN A 32 -8.95 15.75 9.24
N LEU A 33 -9.41 15.29 8.10
CA LEU A 33 -10.10 16.11 7.12
C LEU A 33 -11.49 16.48 7.66
N THR A 34 -11.84 17.78 7.61
CA THR A 34 -13.15 18.27 8.05
C THR A 34 -14.06 18.65 6.89
N LYS A 35 -13.48 19.18 5.80
CA LYS A 35 -14.20 19.49 4.56
C LYS A 35 -13.35 19.15 3.34
N VAL A 36 -14.00 18.68 2.27
CA VAL A 36 -13.36 18.39 0.98
C VAL A 36 -14.29 18.85 -0.14
N GLY A 37 -13.74 19.54 -1.11
CA GLY A 37 -14.43 20.10 -2.26
C GLY A 37 -14.60 21.62 -2.11
N GLN A 38 -15.47 22.07 -1.26
CA GLN A 38 -15.75 23.49 -1.04
C GLN A 38 -15.57 23.88 0.42
N ILE A 39 -14.92 25.02 0.64
CA ILE A 39 -14.75 25.67 1.95
C ILE A 39 -15.22 27.12 1.86
N SER A 40 -15.65 27.71 2.97
CA SER A 40 -16.06 29.12 3.02
C SER A 40 -14.86 30.04 3.16
N GLU A 41 -15.03 31.32 2.80
CA GLU A 41 -14.01 32.37 3.06
C GLU A 41 -13.61 32.40 4.54
N LYS A 42 -14.61 32.26 5.43
CA LYS A 42 -14.38 32.20 6.87
C LYS A 42 -13.52 30.99 7.27
N ASP A 43 -13.67 29.83 6.61
CA ASP A 43 -12.80 28.68 6.90
C ASP A 43 -11.34 28.96 6.56
N ILE A 44 -11.11 29.74 5.49
CA ILE A 44 -9.78 30.17 5.06
C ILE A 44 -9.20 31.20 6.05
N GLU A 45 -9.99 32.22 6.41
CA GLU A 45 -9.60 33.27 7.36
C GLU A 45 -9.26 32.69 8.74
N ASP A 46 -10.04 31.73 9.21
CA ASP A 46 -9.86 31.07 10.52
C ASP A 46 -8.76 29.97 10.49
N SER A 47 -8.04 29.78 9.38
CA SER A 47 -7.00 28.75 9.28
C SER A 47 -5.64 29.27 9.75
N ASP A 48 -4.95 28.46 10.56
CA ASP A 48 -3.59 28.74 11.03
C ASP A 48 -2.57 28.71 9.87
N VAL A 49 -2.84 27.87 8.86
CA VAL A 49 -2.00 27.68 7.67
C VAL A 49 -2.87 27.64 6.42
N ILE A 50 -2.47 28.40 5.41
CA ILE A 50 -3.10 28.36 4.09
C ILE A 50 -2.06 27.88 3.07
N ILE A 51 -2.43 26.86 2.32
CA ILE A 51 -1.60 26.28 1.26
C ILE A 51 -2.32 26.51 -0.07
N ASP A 52 -1.71 27.29 -0.93
CA ASP A 52 -2.16 27.48 -2.31
C ASP A 52 -1.63 26.34 -3.20
N ALA A 53 -2.51 25.45 -3.65
CA ALA A 53 -2.15 24.34 -4.53
C ALA A 53 -1.80 24.80 -5.96
N GLY A 54 -2.24 26.02 -6.36
CA GLY A 54 -1.92 26.64 -7.66
C GLY A 54 -2.22 25.76 -8.86
N GLY A 55 -3.36 25.05 -8.82
CA GLY A 55 -3.81 24.18 -9.88
C GLY A 55 -3.30 22.74 -9.82
N ALA A 56 -2.47 22.36 -8.82
CA ALA A 56 -2.02 20.97 -8.65
C ALA A 56 -3.21 20.04 -8.34
N VAL A 57 -3.06 18.76 -8.66
CA VAL A 57 -4.04 17.71 -8.33
C VAL A 57 -3.82 17.25 -6.89
N ALA A 58 -4.88 17.20 -6.09
CA ALA A 58 -4.85 16.60 -4.76
C ALA A 58 -5.26 15.13 -4.84
N ILE A 59 -4.45 14.25 -4.27
CA ILE A 59 -4.74 12.83 -4.12
C ILE A 59 -4.64 12.43 -2.65
N PRO A 60 -5.29 11.34 -2.21
CA PRO A 60 -5.00 10.77 -0.89
C PRO A 60 -3.53 10.37 -0.80
N GLY A 61 -2.97 10.41 0.40
CA GLY A 61 -1.66 9.82 0.63
C GLY A 61 -1.61 8.38 0.15
N LEU A 62 -0.58 8.03 -0.61
CA LEU A 62 -0.41 6.68 -1.13
C LEU A 62 -0.14 5.70 0.02
N ILE A 63 -0.71 4.50 -0.09
CA ILE A 63 -0.55 3.42 0.88
C ILE A 63 0.22 2.28 0.24
N ASP A 64 1.47 2.09 0.67
CA ASP A 64 2.24 0.93 0.22
C ASP A 64 2.00 -0.24 1.17
N SER A 65 1.18 -1.19 0.74
CA SER A 65 0.78 -2.36 1.55
C SER A 65 1.72 -3.56 1.44
N HIS A 66 2.91 -3.36 0.87
CA HIS A 66 3.91 -4.41 0.76
C HIS A 66 5.32 -3.84 0.87
N VAL A 67 5.75 -3.58 2.11
CA VAL A 67 7.12 -3.14 2.40
C VAL A 67 7.81 -4.10 3.36
N HIS A 68 9.11 -4.26 3.19
CA HIS A 68 9.95 -5.09 4.05
C HIS A 68 10.70 -4.21 5.05
N ILE A 69 9.99 -3.76 6.06
CA ILE A 69 10.54 -3.00 7.18
C ILE A 69 11.09 -3.96 8.24
N THR A 70 12.04 -3.48 9.03
CA THR A 70 12.56 -4.24 10.17
C THR A 70 12.45 -3.37 11.42
N PHE A 71 13.49 -2.69 11.83
CA PHE A 71 13.47 -1.82 13.00
C PHE A 71 13.87 -0.40 12.60
N GLY A 72 12.98 0.56 12.81
CA GLY A 72 13.24 1.93 12.37
C GLY A 72 13.43 2.02 10.85
N ASP A 73 14.26 2.93 10.39
CA ASP A 73 14.50 3.22 8.97
C ASP A 73 15.72 2.45 8.40
N PHE A 74 16.07 1.34 9.01
CA PHE A 74 17.16 0.48 8.56
C PHE A 74 16.65 -0.89 8.11
N THR A 75 17.08 -1.32 6.92
CA THR A 75 16.78 -2.65 6.38
C THR A 75 18.07 -3.46 6.27
N PRO A 76 18.33 -4.40 7.21
CA PRO A 76 19.61 -5.13 7.27
C PRO A 76 19.95 -5.88 5.99
N ARG A 77 18.94 -6.45 5.33
CA ARG A 77 19.12 -7.24 4.11
C ARG A 77 19.73 -6.43 2.97
N GLN A 78 19.28 -5.19 2.79
CA GLN A 78 19.69 -4.28 1.72
C GLN A 78 20.74 -3.26 2.19
N ASN A 79 21.11 -3.27 3.46
CA ASN A 79 22.01 -2.27 4.07
C ASN A 79 21.53 -0.82 3.80
N THR A 80 20.22 -0.60 3.85
CA THR A 80 19.61 0.68 3.50
C THR A 80 19.18 1.44 4.74
N VAL A 81 19.47 2.74 4.76
CA VAL A 81 19.04 3.70 5.78
C VAL A 81 18.30 4.84 5.09
N GLY A 82 17.28 5.40 5.73
CA GLY A 82 16.53 6.55 5.20
C GLY A 82 15.50 6.18 4.14
N TYR A 83 15.11 4.92 4.01
CA TYR A 83 14.17 4.52 2.97
C TYR A 83 12.74 5.04 3.23
N LEU A 84 12.28 5.08 4.48
CA LEU A 84 10.94 5.61 4.81
C LEU A 84 10.82 7.09 4.41
N GLN A 85 11.85 7.90 4.68
CA GLN A 85 11.90 9.29 4.24
C GLN A 85 11.86 9.40 2.71
N SER A 86 12.52 8.51 2.01
CA SER A 86 12.50 8.45 0.54
C SER A 86 11.09 8.11 0.03
N TYR A 87 10.40 7.18 0.67
CA TYR A 87 9.02 6.81 0.33
C TYR A 87 8.04 7.95 0.57
N LEU A 88 8.18 8.63 1.70
CA LEU A 88 7.41 9.85 1.97
C LEU A 88 7.64 10.88 0.86
N ASN A 89 8.90 11.01 0.40
CA ASN A 89 9.24 11.84 -0.76
C ASN A 89 8.57 11.36 -2.06
N GLY A 90 8.24 10.11 -2.19
CA GLY A 90 7.45 9.52 -3.28
C GLY A 90 5.93 9.63 -3.12
N GLY A 91 5.44 10.31 -2.08
CA GLY A 91 4.00 10.46 -1.82
C GLY A 91 3.37 9.33 -0.99
N VAL A 92 4.16 8.36 -0.51
CA VAL A 92 3.69 7.30 0.38
C VAL A 92 3.58 7.86 1.80
N THR A 93 2.38 7.92 2.35
CA THR A 93 2.11 8.43 3.72
C THR A 93 1.86 7.32 4.72
N THR A 94 1.51 6.14 4.23
CA THR A 94 1.26 4.94 5.04
C THR A 94 1.96 3.74 4.42
N SER A 95 2.65 2.96 5.25
CA SER A 95 3.25 1.68 4.86
C SER A 95 2.74 0.54 5.72
N ILE A 96 2.57 -0.64 5.11
CA ILE A 96 2.14 -1.86 5.79
C ILE A 96 3.22 -2.93 5.59
N SER A 97 3.70 -3.49 6.69
CA SER A 97 4.72 -4.55 6.65
C SER A 97 4.21 -5.81 5.98
N ALA A 98 4.99 -6.33 5.06
CA ALA A 98 4.74 -7.61 4.42
C ALA A 98 5.14 -8.80 5.31
N SER A 99 6.17 -8.64 6.12
CA SER A 99 6.63 -9.64 7.10
C SER A 99 7.80 -9.10 7.92
N GLU A 100 7.83 -9.44 9.19
CA GLU A 100 9.02 -9.25 10.04
C GLU A 100 9.86 -10.52 9.94
N VAL A 101 10.87 -10.44 9.62
CA VAL A 101 12.23 -10.19 9.31
C VAL A 101 12.66 -11.10 8.15
N HIS A 102 12.84 -10.56 6.97
CA HIS A 102 13.46 -11.25 5.83
C HIS A 102 15.00 -11.19 5.92
N VAL A 103 15.58 -11.67 7.02
CA VAL A 103 17.03 -11.70 7.17
C VAL A 103 17.56 -13.12 7.30
N PRO A 104 18.79 -13.39 6.87
CA PRO A 104 19.46 -14.63 7.18
C PRO A 104 19.51 -14.85 8.71
N GLY A 105 19.21 -16.08 9.14
CA GLY A 105 19.24 -16.41 10.58
C GLY A 105 17.98 -16.01 11.37
N ARG A 106 16.88 -15.62 10.68
CA ARG A 106 15.60 -15.40 11.38
C ARG A 106 15.15 -16.64 12.16
N PRO A 107 14.44 -16.47 13.30
CA PRO A 107 13.82 -17.58 13.99
C PRO A 107 12.83 -18.35 13.11
N LYS A 108 12.68 -19.64 13.38
CA LYS A 108 11.73 -20.54 12.71
C LYS A 108 10.84 -21.26 13.72
N ASP A 109 10.80 -20.76 14.92
CA ASP A 109 9.98 -21.26 16.02
C ASP A 109 8.93 -20.22 16.42
N PRO A 110 7.80 -20.64 17.02
CA PRO A 110 6.70 -19.74 17.38
C PRO A 110 7.14 -18.57 18.29
N ASP A 111 8.00 -18.81 19.26
CA ASP A 111 8.40 -17.78 20.22
C ASP A 111 9.26 -16.70 19.58
N GLY A 112 10.22 -17.10 18.75
CA GLY A 112 11.09 -16.18 18.04
C GLY A 112 10.36 -15.30 17.04
N VAL A 113 9.45 -15.86 16.22
CA VAL A 113 8.69 -15.07 15.21
C VAL A 113 7.67 -14.16 15.89
N LYS A 114 7.04 -14.58 17.00
CA LYS A 114 6.17 -13.71 17.81
C LYS A 114 6.95 -12.54 18.41
N ALA A 115 8.12 -12.82 19.00
CA ALA A 115 8.95 -11.78 19.60
C ALA A 115 9.35 -10.70 18.59
N LEU A 116 9.74 -11.08 17.36
CA LEU A 116 10.07 -10.14 16.29
C LEU A 116 8.88 -9.31 15.84
N ALA A 117 7.72 -9.93 15.62
CA ALA A 117 6.52 -9.22 15.21
C ALA A 117 6.07 -8.20 16.27
N VAL A 118 6.08 -8.59 17.55
CA VAL A 118 5.75 -7.69 18.67
C VAL A 118 6.76 -6.56 18.79
N ALA A 119 8.07 -6.85 18.70
CA ALA A 119 9.11 -5.83 18.78
C ALA A 119 8.97 -4.81 17.65
N ALA A 120 8.78 -5.25 16.41
CA ALA A 120 8.56 -4.35 15.26
C ALA A 120 7.30 -3.49 15.44
N LYS A 121 6.18 -4.09 15.86
CA LYS A 121 4.95 -3.36 16.17
C LYS A 121 5.20 -2.24 17.18
N LYS A 122 5.88 -2.55 18.30
CA LYS A 122 6.17 -1.58 19.36
C LYS A 122 7.13 -0.47 18.92
N CYS A 123 8.14 -0.78 18.11
CA CYS A 123 9.04 0.22 17.55
C CYS A 123 8.29 1.27 16.74
N PHE A 124 7.41 0.83 15.84
CA PHE A 124 6.68 1.74 14.94
C PHE A 124 5.46 2.43 15.58
N GLU A 125 5.02 2.04 16.76
CA GLU A 125 4.06 2.82 17.54
C GLU A 125 4.60 4.22 17.90
N ASN A 126 5.93 4.32 18.12
CA ASN A 126 6.61 5.52 18.57
C ASN A 126 7.53 6.14 17.51
N TYR A 127 7.63 5.57 16.32
CA TYR A 127 8.50 6.05 15.26
C TYR A 127 7.69 6.37 14.01
N ARG A 128 7.50 7.68 13.74
CA ARG A 128 6.75 8.21 12.60
C ARG A 128 7.60 9.21 11.83
N PRO A 129 8.56 8.75 11.02
CA PRO A 129 9.44 9.66 10.29
C PRO A 129 8.66 10.53 9.32
N GLY A 130 8.78 11.85 9.45
CA GLY A 130 8.07 12.81 8.61
C GLY A 130 6.53 12.73 8.69
N GLY A 131 5.97 12.17 9.79
CA GLY A 131 4.53 11.93 9.94
C GLY A 131 4.02 10.65 9.31
N MET A 132 4.85 9.90 8.59
CA MET A 132 4.47 8.64 7.94
C MET A 132 3.99 7.60 8.96
N ARG A 133 2.86 6.97 8.67
CA ARG A 133 2.36 5.83 9.47
C ARG A 133 2.92 4.52 8.97
N VAL A 134 3.36 3.68 9.90
CA VAL A 134 3.86 2.34 9.59
C VAL A 134 3.11 1.30 10.41
N HIS A 135 2.37 0.44 9.72
CA HIS A 135 1.71 -0.73 10.29
C HIS A 135 2.69 -1.91 10.25
N ALA A 136 3.56 -1.98 11.26
CA ALA A 136 4.54 -3.05 11.41
C ALA A 136 4.03 -4.20 12.28
N GLY A 137 4.77 -5.27 12.33
CA GLY A 137 4.46 -6.47 13.12
C GLY A 137 3.66 -7.49 12.31
N SER A 138 4.09 -7.84 11.10
CA SER A 138 3.48 -8.92 10.33
C SER A 138 4.10 -10.27 10.73
N LEU A 139 3.31 -11.11 11.40
CA LEU A 139 3.73 -12.41 11.92
C LEU A 139 3.96 -13.41 10.79
N ILE A 140 5.16 -13.94 10.67
CA ILE A 140 5.39 -15.08 9.76
C ILE A 140 4.76 -16.34 10.37
N LEU A 141 3.87 -16.98 9.61
CA LEU A 141 3.25 -18.24 10.04
C LEU A 141 4.27 -19.37 9.97
N GLU A 142 4.54 -20.01 11.11
CA GLU A 142 5.47 -21.12 11.25
C GLU A 142 4.76 -22.38 11.77
N PRO A 143 5.22 -23.59 11.40
CA PRO A 143 4.70 -24.81 11.94
C PRO A 143 4.77 -24.86 13.47
N GLY A 144 3.73 -25.44 14.09
CA GLY A 144 3.63 -25.55 15.55
C GLY A 144 2.92 -24.38 16.22
N MET A 145 2.60 -23.31 15.49
CA MET A 145 1.74 -22.24 16.00
C MET A 145 0.31 -22.73 16.24
N THR A 146 -0.31 -22.18 17.27
CA THR A 146 -1.66 -22.49 17.69
C THR A 146 -2.53 -21.23 17.77
N ILE A 147 -3.84 -21.41 17.94
CA ILE A 147 -4.76 -20.29 18.16
C ILE A 147 -4.35 -19.43 19.36
N ALA A 148 -3.78 -20.05 20.41
CA ALA A 148 -3.29 -19.31 21.57
C ALA A 148 -2.11 -18.38 21.21
N ASP A 149 -1.22 -18.79 20.30
CA ASP A 149 -0.13 -17.95 19.82
C ASP A 149 -0.66 -16.75 19.03
N TYR A 150 -1.68 -16.95 18.18
CA TYR A 150 -2.32 -15.88 17.41
C TYR A 150 -3.04 -14.89 18.32
N GLN A 151 -3.76 -15.38 19.33
CA GLN A 151 -4.42 -14.53 20.32
C GLN A 151 -3.42 -13.74 21.18
N ASP A 152 -2.29 -14.35 21.52
CA ASP A 152 -1.20 -13.70 22.26
C ASP A 152 -0.64 -12.49 21.49
N VAL A 153 -0.31 -12.64 20.22
CA VAL A 153 0.22 -11.52 19.41
C VAL A 153 -0.85 -10.46 19.13
N LEU A 154 -2.11 -10.85 18.92
CA LEU A 154 -3.24 -9.91 18.80
C LEU A 154 -3.39 -9.04 20.04
N SER A 155 -3.28 -9.63 21.24
CA SER A 155 -3.35 -8.89 22.51
C SER A 155 -2.24 -7.83 22.67
N LYS A 156 -1.14 -8.00 21.92
CA LYS A 156 0.00 -7.09 21.87
C LYS A 156 -0.05 -6.10 20.70
N GLY A 157 -1.17 -6.09 19.95
CA GLY A 157 -1.44 -5.18 18.85
C GLY A 157 -0.93 -5.64 17.46
N VAL A 158 -0.36 -6.85 17.36
CA VAL A 158 -0.01 -7.47 16.08
C VAL A 158 -1.29 -8.02 15.44
N TRP A 159 -1.65 -7.56 14.26
CA TRP A 159 -2.88 -7.95 13.58
C TRP A 159 -2.64 -8.50 12.17
N LEU A 160 -1.41 -8.43 11.68
CA LEU A 160 -0.99 -8.91 10.36
C LEU A 160 -0.33 -10.29 10.47
N ALA A 161 -0.57 -11.16 9.51
CA ALA A 161 0.12 -12.44 9.38
C ALA A 161 0.52 -12.71 7.92
N LYS A 162 1.70 -13.30 7.73
CA LYS A 162 2.28 -13.65 6.43
C LYS A 162 2.50 -15.15 6.31
N ALA A 163 1.92 -15.74 5.27
CA ALA A 163 2.22 -17.09 4.79
C ALA A 163 3.14 -17.06 3.56
N GLY A 164 3.77 -18.19 3.27
CA GLY A 164 4.62 -18.40 2.09
C GLY A 164 6.13 -18.40 2.38
N PHE A 165 6.57 -18.15 3.61
CA PHE A 165 7.98 -18.14 4.03
C PHE A 165 8.29 -18.98 5.27
N GLY A 166 7.29 -19.63 5.86
CA GLY A 166 7.46 -20.50 7.01
C GLY A 166 8.30 -21.75 6.69
N ALA A 167 8.78 -22.41 7.74
CA ALA A 167 9.52 -23.66 7.63
C ALA A 167 8.59 -24.87 7.37
N VAL A 168 7.63 -24.70 6.48
CA VAL A 168 6.65 -25.75 6.06
C VAL A 168 7.27 -26.69 5.04
N LYS A 169 6.66 -27.85 4.84
CA LYS A 169 7.13 -28.87 3.89
C LYS A 169 6.49 -28.75 2.51
N SER A 170 5.30 -28.16 2.45
CA SER A 170 4.52 -27.98 1.22
C SER A 170 3.61 -26.77 1.33
N ALA A 171 3.13 -26.27 0.19
CA ALA A 171 2.16 -25.17 0.16
C ALA A 171 0.86 -25.51 0.91
N SER A 172 0.41 -26.77 0.85
CA SER A 172 -0.81 -27.21 1.52
C SER A 172 -0.75 -27.12 3.06
N ASP A 173 0.44 -27.11 3.65
CA ASP A 173 0.60 -26.94 5.10
C ASP A 173 0.08 -25.56 5.57
N TYR A 174 0.03 -24.56 4.68
CA TYR A 174 -0.53 -23.25 5.00
C TYR A 174 -2.05 -23.23 5.11
N ILE A 175 -2.78 -24.20 4.54
CA ILE A 175 -4.25 -24.23 4.57
C ILE A 175 -4.80 -24.16 6.00
N PRO A 176 -4.45 -25.08 6.91
CA PRO A 176 -4.91 -24.98 8.30
C PRO A 176 -4.35 -23.75 9.01
N MET A 177 -3.09 -23.37 8.80
CA MET A 177 -2.45 -22.25 9.47
C MET A 177 -3.15 -20.93 9.14
N VAL A 178 -3.42 -20.65 7.87
CA VAL A 178 -4.13 -19.44 7.44
C VAL A 178 -5.57 -19.46 7.93
N SER A 179 -6.26 -20.61 7.86
CA SER A 179 -7.61 -20.76 8.38
C SER A 179 -7.71 -20.44 9.87
N GLU A 180 -6.79 -20.96 10.69
CA GLU A 180 -6.75 -20.72 12.13
C GLU A 180 -6.36 -19.27 12.45
N ALA A 181 -5.40 -18.70 11.75
CA ALA A 181 -5.01 -17.30 11.91
C ALA A 181 -6.18 -16.36 11.61
N LYS A 182 -6.94 -16.62 10.54
CA LYS A 182 -8.18 -15.88 10.20
C LYS A 182 -9.24 -16.00 11.30
N LYS A 183 -9.47 -17.23 11.79
CA LYS A 183 -10.43 -17.48 12.90
C LYS A 183 -10.03 -16.75 14.18
N ALA A 184 -8.75 -16.62 14.44
CA ALA A 184 -8.24 -15.85 15.60
C ALA A 184 -8.40 -14.34 15.41
N GLY A 185 -8.61 -13.83 14.19
CA GLY A 185 -8.78 -12.40 13.88
C GLY A 185 -7.55 -11.75 13.23
N LEU A 186 -6.54 -12.52 12.84
CA LEU A 186 -5.40 -11.99 12.09
C LEU A 186 -5.77 -11.73 10.63
N PHE A 187 -5.27 -10.63 10.08
CA PHE A 187 -5.35 -10.33 8.67
C PHE A 187 -4.21 -11.04 7.93
N THR A 188 -4.56 -11.97 7.04
CA THR A 188 -3.60 -12.91 6.44
C THR A 188 -3.22 -12.51 5.02
N THR A 189 -1.94 -12.58 4.72
CA THR A 189 -1.38 -12.35 3.39
C THR A 189 -0.54 -13.54 2.95
N LEU A 190 -0.43 -13.79 1.65
CA LEU A 190 0.28 -14.95 1.10
C LEU A 190 1.22 -14.54 -0.02
N HIS A 191 2.48 -14.96 0.06
CA HIS A 191 3.40 -14.96 -1.09
C HIS A 191 2.81 -15.80 -2.23
N THR A 192 2.78 -15.28 -3.45
CA THR A 192 2.22 -15.96 -4.62
C THR A 192 3.23 -15.97 -5.76
N GLY A 193 3.28 -17.07 -6.52
CA GLY A 193 4.22 -17.23 -7.62
C GLY A 193 5.47 -18.02 -7.25
N GLY A 194 6.58 -17.76 -7.93
CA GLY A 194 7.83 -18.51 -7.78
C GLY A 194 8.48 -18.39 -6.39
N ALA A 195 9.33 -19.33 -6.04
CA ALA A 195 10.12 -19.28 -4.81
C ALA A 195 11.10 -18.10 -4.86
N SER A 196 11.15 -17.28 -3.78
CA SER A 196 11.94 -16.05 -3.73
C SER A 196 13.21 -16.15 -2.88
N ILE A 197 13.24 -17.06 -1.93
CA ILE A 197 14.40 -17.29 -1.06
C ILE A 197 14.71 -18.80 -0.95
N PRO A 198 15.96 -19.17 -0.65
CA PRO A 198 16.30 -20.57 -0.41
C PRO A 198 15.43 -21.22 0.67
N GLY A 199 14.82 -22.35 0.35
CA GLY A 199 13.93 -23.10 1.24
C GLY A 199 12.46 -22.67 1.20
N SER A 200 12.08 -21.68 0.39
CA SER A 200 10.68 -21.40 0.05
C SER A 200 10.23 -22.23 -1.15
N PHE A 201 8.91 -22.36 -1.32
CA PHE A 201 8.29 -23.08 -2.46
C PHE A 201 7.59 -22.10 -3.38
N PRO A 202 7.38 -22.46 -4.65
CA PRO A 202 6.39 -21.82 -5.48
C PRO A 202 5.00 -21.98 -4.86
N ILE A 203 4.21 -20.91 -4.87
CA ILE A 203 2.77 -20.95 -4.55
C ILE A 203 2.01 -20.74 -5.85
N THR A 204 1.39 -21.83 -6.32
CA THR A 204 0.60 -21.82 -7.56
C THR A 204 -0.72 -21.09 -7.37
N GLY A 205 -1.44 -20.80 -8.46
CA GLY A 205 -2.78 -20.22 -8.35
C GLY A 205 -3.78 -21.19 -7.71
N GLU A 206 -3.60 -22.50 -7.85
CA GLU A 206 -4.40 -23.50 -7.15
C GLU A 206 -4.13 -23.50 -5.64
N ASP A 207 -2.86 -23.43 -5.24
CA ASP A 207 -2.49 -23.27 -3.83
C ASP A 207 -3.09 -22.00 -3.24
N LEU A 208 -3.01 -20.86 -3.96
CA LEU A 208 -3.58 -19.59 -3.53
C LEU A 208 -5.08 -19.72 -3.22
N ILE A 209 -5.84 -20.34 -4.12
CA ILE A 209 -7.29 -20.53 -3.97
C ILE A 209 -7.58 -21.42 -2.76
N ASN A 210 -6.86 -22.54 -2.61
CA ASN A 210 -7.04 -23.50 -1.52
C ASN A 210 -6.64 -22.93 -0.16
N ILE A 211 -5.58 -22.12 -0.08
CA ILE A 211 -5.11 -21.45 1.15
C ILE A 211 -6.05 -20.33 1.54
N ASN A 212 -6.59 -19.59 0.57
CA ASN A 212 -7.59 -18.55 0.73
C ASN A 212 -7.21 -17.45 1.76
N PRO A 213 -6.10 -16.71 1.55
CA PRO A 213 -5.74 -15.57 2.38
C PRO A 213 -6.68 -14.38 2.14
N HIS A 214 -6.55 -13.29 2.92
CA HIS A 214 -7.23 -12.03 2.59
C HIS A 214 -6.59 -11.35 1.35
N VAL A 215 -5.25 -11.41 1.23
CA VAL A 215 -4.52 -10.79 0.12
C VAL A 215 -3.52 -11.77 -0.48
N SER A 216 -3.53 -11.89 -1.81
CA SER A 216 -2.44 -12.47 -2.58
C SER A 216 -1.38 -11.39 -2.79
N PHE A 217 -0.23 -11.52 -2.16
CA PHE A 217 0.89 -10.61 -2.35
C PHE A 217 1.58 -10.85 -3.68
N HIS A 218 1.99 -9.75 -4.34
CA HIS A 218 2.64 -9.73 -5.65
C HIS A 218 2.09 -10.84 -6.57
N ILE A 219 0.75 -10.87 -6.74
CA ILE A 219 0.08 -11.87 -7.60
C ILE A 219 0.69 -11.90 -9.02
N ASN A 220 1.25 -10.76 -9.45
CA ASN A 220 1.99 -10.60 -10.70
C ASN A 220 3.42 -11.19 -10.64
N GLY A 221 3.76 -11.89 -9.54
CA GLY A 221 5.02 -12.57 -9.30
C GLY A 221 6.09 -11.68 -8.69
N GLY A 222 6.73 -12.17 -7.62
CA GLY A 222 8.00 -11.63 -7.14
C GLY A 222 9.09 -12.03 -8.15
N PRO A 223 9.71 -13.23 -8.06
CA PRO A 223 10.65 -13.71 -9.09
C PRO A 223 9.95 -14.25 -10.34
N VAL A 224 8.81 -14.95 -10.19
CA VAL A 224 8.05 -15.57 -11.29
C VAL A 224 6.56 -15.52 -10.99
N SER A 225 5.79 -15.05 -11.96
CA SER A 225 4.32 -15.03 -11.88
C SER A 225 3.71 -16.43 -11.89
N MET A 226 2.51 -16.59 -11.34
CA MET A 226 1.71 -17.78 -11.52
C MET A 226 1.20 -17.92 -12.97
N GLU A 227 0.56 -19.03 -13.31
CA GLU A 227 -0.04 -19.27 -14.64
C GLU A 227 -1.19 -18.28 -14.92
N ASP A 228 -1.26 -17.79 -16.16
CA ASP A 228 -2.20 -16.75 -16.61
C ASP A 228 -3.67 -17.07 -16.31
N LYS A 229 -4.09 -18.34 -16.45
CA LYS A 229 -5.48 -18.76 -16.19
C LYS A 229 -6.00 -18.44 -14.80
N TYR A 230 -5.10 -18.39 -13.79
CA TYR A 230 -5.50 -18.18 -12.41
C TYR A 230 -5.83 -16.73 -12.11
N PHE A 231 -5.36 -15.74 -12.91
CA PHE A 231 -5.76 -14.33 -12.72
C PHE A 231 -7.27 -14.17 -12.93
N GLU A 232 -7.82 -14.80 -13.95
CA GLU A 232 -9.26 -14.77 -14.20
C GLU A 232 -10.04 -15.51 -13.12
N ILE A 233 -9.59 -16.70 -12.72
CA ILE A 233 -10.25 -17.51 -11.69
C ILE A 233 -10.27 -16.74 -10.34
N VAL A 234 -9.17 -16.17 -9.93
CA VAL A 234 -9.09 -15.39 -8.66
C VAL A 234 -9.99 -14.16 -8.72
N ALA A 235 -10.02 -13.44 -9.84
CA ALA A 235 -10.89 -12.28 -10.01
C ALA A 235 -12.36 -12.64 -9.97
N ARG A 236 -12.76 -13.74 -10.62
CA ARG A 236 -14.16 -14.15 -10.77
C ARG A 236 -14.71 -14.94 -9.59
N ASP A 237 -13.93 -15.88 -9.05
CA ASP A 237 -14.45 -16.96 -8.20
C ASP A 237 -14.03 -16.84 -6.74
N THR A 238 -13.24 -15.82 -6.36
CA THR A 238 -12.75 -15.66 -4.99
C THR A 238 -12.97 -14.23 -4.45
N GLU A 239 -12.86 -14.07 -3.13
CA GLU A 239 -12.83 -12.76 -2.46
C GLU A 239 -11.41 -12.29 -2.13
N ILE A 240 -10.38 -13.01 -2.61
CA ILE A 240 -8.99 -12.68 -2.36
C ILE A 240 -8.64 -11.35 -3.02
N ALA A 241 -8.06 -10.40 -2.27
CA ALA A 241 -7.55 -9.18 -2.85
C ALA A 241 -6.27 -9.45 -3.66
N MET A 242 -6.24 -8.91 -4.87
CA MET A 242 -5.18 -9.12 -5.86
C MET A 242 -4.19 -7.97 -5.78
N GLN A 243 -3.08 -8.16 -5.07
CA GLN A 243 -2.05 -7.16 -4.96
C GLN A 243 -0.97 -7.37 -6.01
N VAL A 244 -0.81 -6.41 -6.91
CA VAL A 244 0.34 -6.32 -7.81
C VAL A 244 1.43 -5.46 -7.19
N CYS A 245 2.68 -5.79 -7.49
CA CYS A 245 3.83 -5.04 -6.99
C CYS A 245 4.68 -4.48 -8.13
N THR A 246 5.27 -3.30 -7.91
CA THR A 246 6.20 -2.65 -8.85
C THR A 246 7.37 -3.57 -9.20
N ALA A 247 7.87 -4.33 -8.22
CA ALA A 247 8.97 -5.29 -8.41
C ALA A 247 8.58 -6.54 -9.20
N GLY A 248 7.29 -6.73 -9.53
CA GLY A 248 6.78 -7.89 -10.23
C GLY A 248 6.82 -7.79 -11.76
N ASN A 249 6.18 -8.74 -12.43
CA ASN A 249 6.15 -8.82 -13.88
C ASN A 249 5.10 -7.86 -14.48
N LEU A 250 5.53 -6.92 -15.33
CA LEU A 250 4.65 -5.90 -15.92
C LEU A 250 3.54 -6.52 -16.79
N ARG A 251 3.82 -7.56 -17.58
CA ARG A 251 2.81 -8.22 -18.41
C ARG A 251 1.66 -8.77 -17.56
N THR A 252 1.98 -9.44 -16.48
CA THR A 252 0.95 -10.02 -15.59
C THR A 252 0.36 -8.98 -14.64
N THR A 253 1.01 -7.84 -14.42
CA THR A 253 0.38 -6.67 -13.78
C THR A 253 -0.80 -6.18 -14.62
N ILE A 254 -0.59 -6.00 -15.92
CA ILE A 254 -1.64 -5.58 -16.86
C ILE A 254 -2.74 -6.65 -16.93
N LEU A 255 -2.37 -7.92 -17.11
CA LEU A 255 -3.33 -9.03 -17.12
C LEU A 255 -4.21 -9.05 -15.86
N CYS A 256 -3.61 -8.88 -14.69
CA CYS A 256 -4.34 -8.85 -13.42
C CYS A 256 -5.34 -7.68 -13.37
N ALA A 257 -4.93 -6.48 -13.77
CA ALA A 257 -5.80 -5.31 -13.81
C ALA A 257 -6.96 -5.51 -14.80
N GLU A 258 -6.71 -6.07 -15.97
CA GLU A 258 -7.73 -6.39 -16.98
C GLU A 258 -8.73 -7.44 -16.46
N MET A 259 -8.28 -8.50 -15.80
CA MET A 259 -9.16 -9.49 -15.21
C MET A 259 -9.98 -8.93 -14.06
N ALA A 260 -9.38 -8.10 -13.21
CA ALA A 260 -10.09 -7.39 -12.15
C ALA A 260 -11.20 -6.48 -12.71
N ARG A 261 -10.94 -5.75 -13.80
CA ARG A 261 -11.93 -4.92 -14.49
C ARG A 261 -13.04 -5.76 -15.14
N LYS A 262 -12.65 -6.83 -15.84
CA LYS A 262 -13.57 -7.73 -16.57
C LYS A 262 -14.61 -8.39 -15.65
N HIS A 263 -14.23 -8.68 -14.42
CA HIS A 263 -15.05 -9.42 -13.45
C HIS A 263 -15.57 -8.56 -12.29
N ASP A 264 -15.63 -7.23 -12.46
CA ASP A 264 -16.10 -6.27 -11.45
C ASP A 264 -15.39 -6.39 -10.10
N ALA A 265 -14.14 -6.87 -10.12
CA ALA A 265 -13.31 -7.14 -8.95
C ALA A 265 -12.29 -6.02 -8.65
N PHE A 266 -12.41 -4.86 -9.31
CA PHE A 266 -11.40 -3.79 -9.23
C PHE A 266 -11.31 -3.16 -7.83
N GLU A 267 -12.34 -3.24 -7.00
CA GLU A 267 -12.28 -2.87 -5.58
C GLU A 267 -11.28 -3.71 -4.78
N ARG A 268 -10.96 -4.91 -5.24
CA ARG A 268 -9.97 -5.84 -4.65
C ARG A 268 -8.63 -5.83 -5.38
N PHE A 269 -8.47 -4.98 -6.40
CA PHE A 269 -7.19 -4.75 -7.08
C PHE A 269 -6.39 -3.72 -6.29
N LEU A 270 -5.18 -4.10 -5.86
CA LEU A 270 -4.30 -3.30 -5.02
C LEU A 270 -2.95 -3.12 -5.70
N ILE A 271 -2.36 -1.94 -5.57
CA ILE A 271 -1.02 -1.62 -6.07
C ILE A 271 -0.08 -1.42 -4.86
N ALA A 272 1.07 -2.09 -4.87
CA ALA A 272 2.12 -2.01 -3.86
C ALA A 272 3.50 -2.03 -4.52
N THR A 273 4.60 -1.98 -3.74
CA THR A 273 5.94 -1.97 -4.33
C THR A 273 6.71 -3.28 -4.16
N ASP A 274 6.54 -4.00 -3.07
CA ASP A 274 7.39 -5.12 -2.63
C ASP A 274 8.85 -4.68 -2.42
N THR A 275 9.04 -3.55 -1.75
CA THR A 275 10.36 -2.97 -1.49
C THR A 275 10.55 -2.62 0.01
N PRO A 276 11.79 -2.42 0.48
CA PRO A 276 13.02 -2.79 -0.20
C PRO A 276 13.19 -4.31 -0.31
N THR A 277 13.54 -4.76 -1.50
CA THR A 277 13.83 -6.16 -1.82
C THR A 277 15.17 -6.25 -2.57
N GLY A 278 15.39 -7.35 -3.28
CA GLY A 278 16.52 -7.47 -4.21
C GLY A 278 16.56 -6.41 -5.32
N SER A 279 15.42 -5.80 -5.65
CA SER A 279 15.32 -4.67 -6.61
C SER A 279 15.66 -3.31 -5.99
N GLY A 280 15.94 -3.23 -4.68
CA GLY A 280 16.32 -2.01 -4.00
C GLY A 280 15.12 -1.18 -3.51
N ILE A 281 15.33 0.15 -3.39
CA ILE A 281 14.33 1.12 -2.97
C ILE A 281 13.72 1.77 -4.21
N MET A 282 12.38 1.84 -4.27
CA MET A 282 11.64 2.46 -5.37
C MET A 282 10.64 3.50 -4.83
N PRO A 283 11.09 4.69 -4.43
CA PRO A 283 10.22 5.71 -3.81
C PRO A 283 9.01 6.10 -4.65
N LEU A 284 9.16 6.14 -5.97
CA LEU A 284 8.10 6.41 -6.94
C LEU A 284 7.47 5.12 -7.49
N GLY A 285 7.69 3.96 -6.87
CA GLY A 285 7.23 2.68 -7.40
C GLY A 285 5.73 2.62 -7.65
N LEU A 286 4.91 3.12 -6.72
CA LEU A 286 3.45 3.20 -6.91
C LEU A 286 3.08 4.11 -8.10
N ILE A 287 3.70 5.27 -8.21
CA ILE A 287 3.49 6.22 -9.31
C ILE A 287 3.86 5.60 -10.66
N TYR A 288 5.00 4.91 -10.75
CA TYR A 288 5.40 4.20 -11.98
C TYR A 288 4.40 3.10 -12.34
N THR A 289 3.94 2.32 -11.38
CA THR A 289 2.97 1.24 -11.64
C THR A 289 1.63 1.81 -12.11
N ILE A 290 1.14 2.89 -11.50
CA ILE A 290 -0.07 3.62 -11.94
C ILE A 290 0.11 4.10 -13.38
N SER A 291 1.21 4.79 -13.68
CA SER A 291 1.49 5.32 -15.03
C SER A 291 1.60 4.20 -16.07
N GLN A 292 2.28 3.11 -15.76
CA GLN A 292 2.43 1.96 -16.66
C GLN A 292 1.07 1.30 -16.98
N ILE A 293 0.24 1.04 -15.99
CA ILE A 293 -1.09 0.44 -16.21
C ILE A 293 -1.97 1.42 -17.01
N ALA A 294 -1.98 2.69 -16.66
CA ALA A 294 -2.80 3.71 -17.31
C ALA A 294 -2.46 3.87 -18.79
N SER A 295 -1.16 3.92 -19.11
CA SER A 295 -0.69 4.17 -20.47
C SER A 295 -0.72 2.93 -21.38
N LEU A 296 -0.44 1.74 -20.83
CA LEU A 296 -0.31 0.51 -21.60
C LEU A 296 -1.63 -0.26 -21.75
N ALA A 297 -2.60 -0.09 -20.85
CA ALA A 297 -3.84 -0.88 -20.82
C ALA A 297 -5.11 -0.01 -20.75
N ASP A 298 -4.99 1.27 -21.02
CA ASP A 298 -6.10 2.23 -21.10
C ASP A 298 -7.00 2.24 -19.84
N PHE A 299 -6.39 2.33 -18.67
CA PHE A 299 -7.09 2.52 -17.41
C PHE A 299 -7.23 4.02 -17.08
N ASP A 300 -8.30 4.34 -16.34
CA ASP A 300 -8.52 5.65 -15.75
C ASP A 300 -7.53 5.87 -14.58
N VAL A 301 -6.79 6.98 -14.61
CA VAL A 301 -5.75 7.28 -13.61
C VAL A 301 -6.34 7.45 -12.20
N PRO A 302 -7.44 8.19 -11.98
CA PRO A 302 -8.11 8.25 -10.69
C PRO A 302 -8.51 6.89 -10.11
N ALA A 303 -8.93 5.94 -10.95
CA ALA A 303 -9.23 4.58 -10.51
C ALA A 303 -7.98 3.81 -10.06
N LEU A 304 -6.85 3.99 -10.74
CA LEU A 304 -5.56 3.40 -10.35
C LEU A 304 -4.99 4.05 -9.07
N ILE A 305 -5.22 5.36 -8.87
CA ILE A 305 -4.89 6.02 -7.60
C ILE A 305 -5.74 5.41 -6.47
N ALA A 306 -7.03 5.13 -6.71
CA ALA A 306 -7.86 4.43 -5.71
C ALA A 306 -7.30 3.04 -5.38
N ALA A 307 -6.73 2.31 -6.37
CA ALA A 307 -6.09 1.01 -6.14
C ALA A 307 -4.81 1.09 -5.28
N ALA A 308 -4.16 2.25 -5.20
CA ALA A 308 -3.01 2.52 -4.34
C ALA A 308 -3.36 3.31 -3.07
N THR A 309 -4.65 3.57 -2.82
CA THR A 309 -5.13 4.38 -1.68
C THR A 309 -6.39 3.78 -1.07
N GLY A 310 -7.58 4.15 -1.52
CA GLY A 310 -8.86 3.78 -0.92
C GLY A 310 -9.17 2.28 -0.96
N ASN A 311 -8.82 1.57 -2.04
CA ASN A 311 -9.00 0.12 -2.10
C ASN A 311 -8.12 -0.57 -1.05
N VAL A 312 -6.86 -0.13 -0.90
CA VAL A 312 -5.96 -0.63 0.16
C VAL A 312 -6.56 -0.33 1.52
N ALA A 313 -6.97 0.91 1.77
CA ALA A 313 -7.56 1.32 3.04
C ALA A 313 -8.81 0.50 3.39
N LYS A 314 -9.71 0.29 2.42
CA LYS A 314 -10.92 -0.55 2.59
C LYS A 314 -10.55 -2.01 2.91
N CYS A 315 -9.59 -2.57 2.17
CA CYS A 315 -9.13 -3.95 2.36
C CYS A 315 -8.54 -4.18 3.76
N TYR A 316 -7.72 -3.23 4.24
CA TYR A 316 -7.02 -3.35 5.53
C TYR A 316 -7.76 -2.68 6.70
N GLY A 317 -8.93 -2.07 6.48
CA GLY A 317 -9.73 -1.42 7.53
C GLY A 317 -9.09 -0.14 8.09
N LEU A 318 -8.42 0.66 7.24
CA LEU A 318 -7.76 1.91 7.63
C LEU A 318 -8.67 3.13 7.45
N ASN A 319 -8.45 4.18 8.26
CA ASN A 319 -9.15 5.46 8.13
C ASN A 319 -8.45 6.45 7.16
N SER A 320 -7.36 6.05 6.53
CA SER A 320 -6.61 6.78 5.51
C SER A 320 -7.04 6.41 4.08
N GLY A 321 -6.39 6.97 3.07
CA GLY A 321 -6.58 6.59 1.66
C GLY A 321 -7.79 7.21 0.98
N PHE A 322 -8.52 8.11 1.66
CA PHE A 322 -9.66 8.84 1.09
C PHE A 322 -9.56 10.33 1.38
N LEU A 323 -9.83 11.17 0.38
CA LEU A 323 -10.10 12.59 0.61
C LEU A 323 -11.59 12.78 0.90
N LYS A 324 -11.95 12.57 2.18
CA LYS A 324 -13.33 12.65 2.68
C LYS A 324 -13.31 13.16 4.13
N ALA A 325 -14.33 13.95 4.49
CA ALA A 325 -14.49 14.41 5.87
C ALA A 325 -14.56 13.24 6.86
N GLY A 326 -13.82 13.33 7.95
CA GLY A 326 -13.65 12.30 8.99
C GLY A 326 -12.51 11.32 8.75
N CYS A 327 -11.89 11.32 7.56
CA CYS A 327 -10.70 10.53 7.29
C CYS A 327 -9.43 11.25 7.73
N ASP A 328 -8.35 10.48 7.84
CA ASP A 328 -7.01 11.00 8.12
C ASP A 328 -6.58 12.04 7.09
N ALA A 329 -5.92 13.11 7.52
CA ALA A 329 -5.55 14.23 6.67
C ALA A 329 -4.26 13.97 5.86
N ASP A 330 -4.15 12.79 5.27
CA ASP A 330 -3.05 12.41 4.39
C ASP A 330 -3.35 12.88 2.96
N VAL A 331 -2.82 14.05 2.60
CA VAL A 331 -3.02 14.69 1.28
C VAL A 331 -1.69 14.83 0.57
N VAL A 332 -1.64 14.45 -0.69
CA VAL A 332 -0.47 14.63 -1.56
C VAL A 332 -0.88 15.50 -2.75
N LEU A 333 -0.12 16.56 -3.00
CA LEU A 333 -0.28 17.39 -4.18
C LEU A 333 0.67 16.89 -5.27
N ILE A 334 0.13 16.57 -6.44
CA ILE A 334 0.89 16.11 -7.60
C ILE A 334 0.68 17.08 -8.78
N ASP A 335 1.70 17.20 -9.61
CA ASP A 335 1.67 18.07 -10.78
C ASP A 335 2.32 17.40 -11.99
N ALA A 336 2.11 17.94 -13.19
CA ALA A 336 2.84 17.49 -14.36
C ALA A 336 4.36 17.70 -14.18
N PRO A 337 5.20 16.78 -14.69
CA PRO A 337 6.64 16.95 -14.61
C PRO A 337 7.09 18.15 -15.46
N LEU A 338 8.08 18.90 -14.97
CA LEU A 338 8.66 20.01 -15.73
C LEU A 338 9.31 19.50 -17.01
N GLY A 339 8.96 20.13 -18.13
CA GLY A 339 9.43 19.73 -19.45
C GLY A 339 8.61 18.63 -20.10
N GLY A 340 7.58 18.10 -19.43
CA GLY A 340 6.57 17.22 -20.03
C GLY A 340 5.68 17.95 -21.02
N THR A 341 4.94 17.19 -21.82
CA THR A 341 4.01 17.72 -22.84
C THR A 341 2.58 17.87 -22.29
N GLN A 342 2.32 17.33 -21.11
CA GLN A 342 1.00 17.34 -20.47
C GLN A 342 0.86 18.50 -19.49
N ASN A 343 -0.36 19.01 -19.32
CA ASN A 343 -0.63 20.20 -18.52
C ASN A 343 -0.97 19.91 -17.06
N ASP A 344 -1.31 18.66 -16.73
CA ASP A 344 -1.65 18.24 -15.38
C ASP A 344 -1.10 16.83 -15.09
N ALA A 345 -1.10 16.47 -13.79
CA ALA A 345 -0.54 15.21 -13.32
C ALA A 345 -1.29 13.97 -13.84
N LEU A 346 -2.63 14.03 -13.97
CA LEU A 346 -3.42 12.86 -14.41
C LEU A 346 -3.16 12.58 -15.89
N ALA A 347 -3.09 13.65 -16.71
CA ALA A 347 -2.76 13.54 -18.13
C ALA A 347 -1.31 13.03 -18.33
N ALA A 348 -0.36 13.48 -17.50
CA ALA A 348 1.02 12.97 -17.51
C ALA A 348 1.07 11.48 -17.21
N LEU A 349 0.44 11.03 -16.13
CA LEU A 349 0.36 9.61 -15.75
C LEU A 349 -0.30 8.77 -16.85
N LYS A 350 -1.37 9.28 -17.47
CA LYS A 350 -2.04 8.62 -18.60
C LYS A 350 -1.14 8.48 -19.83
N ASN A 351 -0.25 9.45 -20.06
CA ASN A 351 0.72 9.44 -21.15
C ASN A 351 1.93 8.52 -20.89
N GLY A 352 2.09 7.99 -19.68
CA GLY A 352 3.23 7.15 -19.29
C GLY A 352 4.33 7.93 -18.56
N ASP A 353 4.17 9.23 -18.34
CA ASP A 353 5.12 10.06 -17.62
C ASP A 353 4.85 9.97 -16.10
N PRO A 354 5.87 9.88 -15.23
CA PRO A 354 5.66 9.99 -13.81
C PRO A 354 5.28 11.44 -13.44
N CYS A 355 4.34 11.61 -12.52
CA CYS A 355 4.01 12.95 -12.02
C CYS A 355 5.07 13.47 -11.03
N ALA A 356 5.16 14.78 -10.88
CA ALA A 356 5.92 15.42 -9.83
C ALA A 356 5.15 15.34 -8.49
N ILE A 357 5.85 14.99 -7.41
CA ILE A 357 5.32 15.02 -6.04
C ILE A 357 5.69 16.38 -5.41
N GLY A 358 4.70 17.24 -5.26
CA GLY A 358 4.89 18.62 -4.83
C GLY A 358 5.42 19.50 -5.95
N ARG A 359 5.10 20.80 -5.92
CA ARG A 359 5.59 21.76 -6.91
C ARG A 359 7.02 22.20 -6.59
N ASN A 360 7.87 22.31 -7.61
CA ASN A 360 9.28 22.75 -7.54
C ASN A 360 9.48 24.24 -7.14
N ASN A 361 8.47 24.97 -6.77
CA ASN A 361 8.63 26.27 -6.15
C ASN A 361 8.66 26.08 -4.64
N CYS A 362 9.78 26.38 -4.02
CA CYS A 362 10.19 26.26 -2.60
C CYS A 362 9.18 26.63 -1.50
N ARG A 363 7.90 26.69 -1.78
CA ARG A 363 6.83 27.06 -0.85
C ARG A 363 5.80 25.97 -0.60
N ARG A 364 5.96 24.76 -1.18
CA ARG A 364 4.93 23.71 -1.13
C ARG A 364 5.53 22.42 -0.65
N ALA A 365 5.38 22.22 0.63
CA ALA A 365 5.71 21.01 1.30
C ALA A 365 4.74 19.89 0.90
N LYS A 366 5.24 18.69 0.81
CA LYS A 366 4.44 17.49 1.06
C LYS A 366 3.69 17.69 2.35
N ILE A 367 2.40 17.42 2.30
CA ILE A 367 1.59 17.53 3.50
C ILE A 367 1.49 16.15 4.11
N CYS A 368 2.58 15.66 4.65
CA CYS A 368 2.61 14.71 5.74
C CYS A 368 2.85 15.50 7.01
N TRP A 369 1.94 15.45 7.92
CA TRP A 369 1.97 16.27 9.12
C TRP A 369 2.77 15.57 10.21
N GLN A 370 3.77 16.29 10.73
CA GLN A 370 4.37 15.97 12.03
C GLN A 370 3.55 16.63 13.12
N GLU A 371 3.36 15.96 14.24
CA GLU A 371 3.22 16.59 15.53
C GLU A 371 4.58 17.02 16.04
#